data_46c895dce8591b58c1f212becf32bcf1
#
_entry.id   46c895dce8591b58c1f212becf32bcf1
#
_cell.length_a   1.000
_cell.length_b   1.000
_cell.length_c   1.000
_cell.angle_alpha   90.00
_cell.angle_beta   90.00
_cell.angle_gamma   90.00
#
_symmetry.space_group_name_H-M   'P 1'
#
loop_
_entity.id
_entity.type
_entity.pdbx_description
1 polymer ?
#
loop_
_entity_poly.entity_id
_entity_poly.type
_entity_poly.pdbx_seq_one_letter_code
_entity_poly.pdbx_strand_id
1 'polypeptide(L)'
;MRKYLVALAALTLTSGVAWADHGSNQPMKDSYITTKVKAELAADHDTKAREIHVTTIDGVVTLRGVVKSDAEKDRAERDAMRVKGVRDVHDRIKVPD
;
A
#
# COMPACT_ATOMS: atom_id res chain seq x y z
N MET A 1 -48.33 12.19 -1.99
CA MET A 1 -47.86 11.97 -2.00
C MET A 1 -46.94 11.55 -1.63
N ARG A 2 -46.51 11.33 -1.38
CA ARG A 2 -45.71 11.05 -1.06
C ARG A 2 -44.90 10.43 -1.20
N LYS A 3 -44.73 10.03 -1.23
CA LYS A 3 -44.09 9.49 -1.35
C LYS A 3 -43.00 9.28 -1.46
N TYR A 4 -42.69 9.21 -1.60
CA TYR A 4 -41.74 9.09 -1.75
C TYR A 4 -40.74 8.81 -1.30
N LEU A 5 -40.55 8.67 -1.08
CA LEU A 5 -39.65 8.52 -0.71
C LEU A 5 -38.77 7.96 -0.57
N VAL A 6 -38.73 7.57 -0.70
CA VAL A 6 -37.94 7.10 -0.53
C VAL A 6 -37.02 6.63 -0.56
N ALA A 7 -36.87 6.25 -0.64
CA ALA A 7 -36.02 5.77 -0.71
C ALA A 7 -35.04 5.62 -0.58
N LEU A 8 -34.79 5.53 -0.63
CA LEU A 8 -33.90 5.43 -0.58
C LEU A 8 -33.02 4.95 -0.26
N ALA A 9 -32.89 4.66 -0.30
CA ALA A 9 -32.04 4.28 -0.08
C ALA A 9 -31.19 3.92 0.12
N ALA A 10 -31.14 3.71 0.13
CA ALA A 10 -30.30 3.39 0.32
C ALA A 10 -29.50 2.93 0.43
N LEU A 11 -29.41 2.75 0.40
CA LEU A 11 -28.65 2.37 0.47
C LEU A 11 -27.82 1.98 0.53
N THR A 12 -27.76 1.78 0.44
CA THR A 12 -27.01 1.38 0.38
C THR A 12 -26.06 1.20 0.65
N LEU A 13 -25.89 1.21 0.69
CA LEU A 13 -24.96 1.12 0.79
C LEU A 13 -24.27 0.51 1.25
N THR A 14 -24.32 0.32 1.58
CA THR A 14 -23.71 -0.14 2.08
C THR A 14 -22.93 -0.90 1.97
N SER A 15 -23.09 -1.19 1.72
CA SER A 15 -22.47 -1.92 1.28
C SER A 15 -21.27 -2.06 1.31
N GLY A 16 -20.95 -1.81 0.79
CA GLY A 16 -19.75 -1.99 0.58
C GLY A 16 -18.85 -2.16 1.55
N VAL A 17 -19.11 -2.00 2.46
CA VAL A 17 -18.28 -2.06 3.37
C VAL A 17 -17.67 -3.22 3.68
N ALA A 18 -18.07 -4.25 3.33
CA ALA A 18 -17.50 -5.47 3.61
C ALA A 18 -16.08 -5.58 3.28
N TRP A 19 -15.59 -4.72 2.46
CA TRP A 19 -14.31 -4.88 2.09
C TRP A 19 -13.36 -4.65 3.09
N ALA A 20 -13.62 -3.96 4.04
CA ALA A 20 -12.67 -3.63 5.02
C ALA A 20 -12.11 -4.77 5.74
N ASP A 21 -12.59 -5.91 5.47
CA ASP A 21 -12.12 -7.04 6.15
C ASP A 21 -10.79 -7.50 5.84
N HIS A 22 -10.03 -6.87 5.07
CA HIS A 22 -8.74 -7.36 4.70
C HIS A 22 -7.62 -6.91 5.62
N GLY A 23 -7.92 -6.61 6.82
CA GLY A 23 -6.89 -6.33 7.80
C GLY A 23 -6.49 -4.89 7.96
N SER A 24 -7.01 -4.03 7.15
CA SER A 24 -6.69 -2.60 7.26
C SER A 24 -7.88 -1.81 7.77
N ASN A 25 -7.62 -0.89 8.69
CA ASN A 25 -8.63 0.04 9.16
C ASN A 25 -8.66 1.31 8.34
N GLN A 26 -7.72 1.46 7.40
CA GLN A 26 -7.61 2.66 6.59
C GLN A 26 -7.28 2.30 5.15
N PRO A 27 -8.15 1.55 4.48
CA PRO A 27 -7.81 1.02 3.16
C PRO A 27 -7.49 2.07 2.10
N MET A 28 -8.15 3.22 2.15
CA MET A 28 -7.86 4.24 1.15
C MET A 28 -6.51 4.90 1.38
N LYS A 29 -6.16 5.12 2.65
CA LYS A 29 -4.86 5.67 2.95
C LYS A 29 -3.78 4.67 2.62
N ASP A 30 -4.03 3.40 2.89
CA ASP A 30 -3.06 2.35 2.60
C ASP A 30 -2.84 2.22 1.10
N SER A 31 -3.89 2.34 0.30
CA SER A 31 -3.76 2.29 -1.15
C SER A 31 -2.94 3.48 -1.67
N TYR A 32 -3.15 4.64 -1.09
CA TYR A 32 -2.40 5.81 -1.46
C TYR A 32 -0.92 5.61 -1.13
N ILE A 33 -0.63 5.10 0.06
CA ILE A 33 0.74 4.83 0.48
C ILE A 33 1.41 3.82 -0.44
N THR A 34 0.71 2.73 -0.74
CA THR A 34 1.23 1.71 -1.65
C THR A 34 1.61 2.33 -3.00
N THR A 35 0.73 3.16 -3.55
CA THR A 35 0.98 3.81 -4.82
C THR A 35 2.19 4.73 -4.74
N LYS A 36 2.30 5.49 -3.68
CA LYS A 36 3.43 6.40 -3.51
C LYS A 36 4.74 5.66 -3.30
N VAL A 37 4.73 4.58 -2.54
CA VAL A 37 5.93 3.77 -2.35
C VAL A 37 6.39 3.20 -3.69
N LYS A 38 5.46 2.68 -4.48
CA LYS A 38 5.80 2.16 -5.81
C LYS A 38 6.38 3.26 -6.69
N ALA A 39 5.85 4.46 -6.61
CA ALA A 39 6.37 5.57 -7.40
C ALA A 39 7.80 5.93 -6.97
N GLU A 40 8.07 5.93 -5.67
CA GLU A 40 9.40 6.21 -5.16
C GLU A 40 10.41 5.16 -5.62
N LEU A 41 10.01 3.90 -5.55
CA LEU A 41 10.86 2.81 -6.00
C LEU A 41 11.12 2.90 -7.50
N ALA A 42 10.12 3.26 -8.26
CA ALA A 42 10.26 3.38 -9.71
C ALA A 42 11.15 4.55 -10.11
N ALA A 43 11.17 5.59 -9.30
CA ALA A 43 11.99 6.77 -9.57
C ALA A 43 13.46 6.54 -9.18
N ASP A 44 13.72 5.54 -8.38
CA ASP A 44 15.08 5.27 -7.92
C ASP A 44 15.76 4.30 -8.89
N HIS A 45 16.82 4.77 -9.55
CA HIS A 45 17.52 3.95 -10.52
C HIS A 45 18.21 2.74 -9.91
N ASP A 46 18.42 2.76 -8.61
CA ASP A 46 19.12 1.68 -7.93
C ASP A 46 18.16 0.59 -7.44
N THR A 47 16.89 0.73 -7.71
CA THR A 47 15.93 -0.29 -7.36
C THR A 47 15.18 -0.72 -8.61
N LYS A 48 14.63 -1.92 -8.58
CA LYS A 48 13.83 -2.40 -9.69
C LYS A 48 12.42 -2.61 -9.19
N ALA A 49 11.67 -1.53 -9.22
CA ALA A 49 10.33 -1.51 -8.65
C ALA A 49 9.44 -2.65 -9.12
N ARG A 50 9.62 -3.09 -10.35
CA ARG A 50 8.77 -4.17 -10.88
C ARG A 50 9.08 -5.53 -10.23
N GLU A 51 10.19 -5.63 -9.52
CA GLU A 51 10.55 -6.86 -8.84
C GLU A 51 10.28 -6.77 -7.35
N ILE A 52 9.72 -5.68 -6.91
CA ILE A 52 9.40 -5.45 -5.51
C ILE A 52 7.90 -5.30 -5.35
N HIS A 53 7.32 -6.16 -4.53
CA HIS A 53 5.90 -6.09 -4.22
C HIS A 53 5.70 -5.27 -2.96
N VAL A 54 4.74 -4.40 -2.98
CA VAL A 54 4.46 -3.49 -1.88
C VAL A 54 3.07 -3.74 -1.34
N THR A 55 2.95 -3.90 -0.04
CA THR A 55 1.67 -4.04 0.64
C THR A 55 1.65 -3.09 1.82
N THR A 56 0.56 -2.41 2.04
CA THR A 56 0.42 -1.49 3.16
C THR A 56 -0.81 -1.85 3.98
N ILE A 57 -0.62 -1.97 5.28
CA ILE A 57 -1.73 -2.22 6.23
C ILE A 57 -1.56 -1.26 7.40
N ASP A 58 -2.53 -0.39 7.58
CA ASP A 58 -2.52 0.62 8.65
C ASP A 58 -1.20 1.42 8.70
N GLY A 59 -0.70 1.76 7.53
CA GLY A 59 0.52 2.56 7.42
C GLY A 59 1.82 1.76 7.53
N VAL A 60 1.74 0.47 7.76
CA VAL A 60 2.92 -0.39 7.82
C VAL A 60 3.13 -1.00 6.44
N VAL A 61 4.25 -0.70 5.84
CA VAL A 61 4.58 -1.16 4.50
C VAL A 61 5.44 -2.41 4.57
N THR A 62 5.07 -3.42 3.80
CA THR A 62 5.88 -4.63 3.66
C THR A 62 6.40 -4.68 2.23
N LEU A 63 7.69 -4.82 2.09
CA LEU A 63 8.36 -4.95 0.80
C LEU A 63 8.80 -6.40 0.63
N ARG A 64 8.47 -6.99 -0.53
CA ARG A 64 8.88 -8.36 -0.84
C ARG A 64 9.44 -8.40 -2.24
N GLY A 65 10.36 -9.27 -2.46
CA GLY A 65 10.94 -9.45 -3.77
C GLY A 65 12.38 -9.87 -3.67
N VAL A 66 13.09 -9.75 -4.79
CA VAL A 66 14.48 -10.14 -4.88
C VAL A 66 15.24 -9.01 -5.55
N VAL A 67 16.35 -8.61 -4.96
CA VAL A 67 17.23 -7.59 -5.53
C VAL A 67 18.65 -8.15 -5.56
N LYS A 68 19.54 -7.47 -6.23
CA LYS A 68 20.88 -7.99 -6.47
C LYS A 68 21.87 -7.71 -5.36
N SER A 69 21.62 -6.74 -4.54
CA SER A 69 22.58 -6.36 -3.51
C SER A 69 21.91 -5.85 -2.25
N ASP A 70 22.65 -5.88 -1.16
CA ASP A 70 22.16 -5.31 0.09
C ASP A 70 21.94 -3.81 -0.04
N ALA A 71 22.73 -3.15 -0.88
CA ALA A 71 22.56 -1.72 -1.11
C ALA A 71 21.21 -1.42 -1.74
N GLU A 72 20.77 -2.26 -2.70
CA GLU A 72 19.46 -2.08 -3.30
C GLU A 72 18.35 -2.31 -2.28
N LYS A 73 18.53 -3.31 -1.42
CA LYS A 73 17.56 -3.61 -0.38
C LYS A 73 17.41 -2.43 0.59
N ASP A 74 18.53 -1.89 1.03
CA ASP A 74 18.51 -0.75 1.95
C ASP A 74 17.92 0.48 1.29
N ARG A 75 18.19 0.65 0.01
CA ARG A 75 17.67 1.77 -0.71
C ARG A 75 16.15 1.69 -0.81
N ALA A 76 15.65 0.49 -1.10
CA ALA A 76 14.21 0.29 -1.19
C ALA A 76 13.53 0.63 0.15
N GLU A 77 14.13 0.22 1.24
CA GLU A 77 13.60 0.54 2.56
C GLU A 77 13.57 2.04 2.79
N ARG A 78 14.66 2.72 2.46
CA ARG A 78 14.71 4.18 2.62
C ARG A 78 13.69 4.90 1.74
N ASP A 79 13.51 4.42 0.52
CA ASP A 79 12.54 5.02 -0.39
C ASP A 79 11.13 4.90 0.20
N ALA A 80 10.82 3.74 0.75
CA ALA A 80 9.52 3.53 1.37
C ALA A 80 9.32 4.42 2.60
N MET A 81 10.37 4.59 3.40
CA MET A 81 10.27 5.41 4.60
C MET A 81 10.07 6.88 4.30
N ARG A 82 10.41 7.34 3.12
CA ARG A 82 10.21 8.73 2.75
C ARG A 82 8.77 9.09 2.47
N VAL A 83 7.94 8.11 2.24
CA VAL A 83 6.55 8.37 1.86
C VAL A 83 5.77 8.82 3.09
N LYS A 84 5.08 9.94 2.95
CA LYS A 84 4.31 10.48 4.04
C LYS A 84 3.19 9.52 4.41
N GLY A 85 3.02 9.27 5.67
CA GLY A 85 2.00 8.36 6.16
C GLY A 85 2.53 6.98 6.51
N VAL A 86 3.73 6.65 6.07
CA VAL A 86 4.34 5.37 6.41
C VAL A 86 4.75 5.39 7.88
N ARG A 87 4.27 4.41 8.61
CA ARG A 87 4.55 4.30 10.04
C ARG A 87 5.75 3.39 10.29
N ASP A 88 5.90 2.38 9.47
CA ASP A 88 7.01 1.44 9.61
C ASP A 88 7.15 0.69 8.28
N VAL A 89 8.31 0.11 8.06
CA VAL A 89 8.60 -0.67 6.87
C VAL A 89 9.18 -2.02 7.30
N HIS A 90 8.54 -3.09 6.82
CA HIS A 90 9.06 -4.43 6.99
C HIS A 90 9.74 -4.82 5.68
N ASP A 91 11.04 -4.83 5.69
CA ASP A 91 11.82 -5.13 4.50
C ASP A 91 12.09 -6.63 4.42
N ARG A 92 11.27 -7.29 3.62
CA ARG A 92 11.40 -8.74 3.42
C ARG A 92 11.98 -9.06 2.05
N ILE A 93 12.72 -8.13 1.50
CA ILE A 93 13.39 -8.32 0.23
C ILE A 93 14.56 -9.28 0.45
N LYS A 94 14.76 -10.17 -0.50
CA LYS A 94 15.87 -11.12 -0.44
C LYS A 94 16.98 -10.72 -1.37
N VAL A 95 18.18 -10.95 -0.91
CA VAL A 95 19.39 -10.76 -1.73
C VAL A 95 20.03 -12.12 -1.88
N PRO A 96 20.00 -12.72 -3.07
CA PRO A 96 20.59 -14.05 -3.25
C PRO A 96 22.10 -13.99 -3.14
N ASP A 97 22.67 -15.07 -2.74
CA ASP A 97 24.12 -15.17 -2.63
C ASP A 97 24.80 -15.24 -4.00
#